data_c53b36946d7cde16cf88c42977521934
#
_entry.id   c53b36946d7cde16cf88c42977521934
#
_cell.length_a   1.000
_cell.length_b   1.000
_cell.length_c   1.000
_cell.angle_alpha   90.00
_cell.angle_beta   90.00
_cell.angle_gamma   90.00
#
_symmetry.space_group_name_H-M   'P 1'
#
loop_
_entity.id
_entity.type
_entity.pdbx_description
1 polymer ?
#
loop_
_entity_poly.entity_id
_entity_poly.type
_entity_poly.pdbx_seq_one_letter_code
_entity_poly.pdbx_strand_id
1 'polypeptide(L)'
;MPVIASSKSYRVARSKTGLGLFATMPIKKGTRIIRYFGPILDCRIPAQDDIENKYLFELNGRWTIDGSVRKNVARYINHSCRPNAESDVRPRERKVFIRAIKNIEPGDEINYDYGTDYFKAYLKPIGCKCPSCENKRKKQRAEARAERAKVKARAERKAQKAGAKTTAAKKKKLNGKHFSGKVGRAKV
;
A
#
# COMPACT_ATOMS: atom_id res chain seq x y z
N MET A 1 -1.15 34.02 -19.78
CA MET A 1 -0.13 34.14 -18.73
C MET A 1 1.07 33.33 -19.16
N PRO A 2 2.27 33.90 -19.31
CA PRO A 2 3.46 33.10 -19.63
C PRO A 2 3.76 32.20 -18.46
N VAL A 3 3.79 30.90 -18.70
CA VAL A 3 4.23 29.90 -17.73
C VAL A 3 5.75 30.09 -17.59
N ILE A 4 6.20 30.65 -16.47
CA ILE A 4 7.61 30.69 -16.12
C ILE A 4 8.04 29.24 -15.95
N ALA A 5 8.71 28.68 -16.95
CA ALA A 5 9.27 27.34 -16.88
C ALA A 5 10.23 27.27 -15.70
N SER A 6 9.90 26.51 -14.67
CA SER A 6 10.81 26.27 -13.56
C SER A 6 12.08 25.62 -14.12
N SER A 7 13.23 26.23 -13.93
CA SER A 7 14.53 25.67 -14.32
C SER A 7 14.89 24.38 -13.54
N LYS A 8 14.11 24.03 -12.54
CA LYS A 8 14.29 22.84 -11.71
C LYS A 8 13.53 21.66 -12.31
N SER A 9 14.17 20.50 -12.35
CA SER A 9 13.56 19.24 -12.84
C SER A 9 12.47 18.69 -11.94
N TYR A 10 12.07 19.39 -10.88
CA TYR A 10 11.05 18.96 -9.92
C TYR A 10 10.28 20.14 -9.33
N ARG A 11 9.09 19.85 -8.83
CA ARG A 11 8.25 20.78 -8.05
C ARG A 11 7.60 20.08 -6.87
N VAL A 12 7.29 20.82 -5.81
CA VAL A 12 6.46 20.34 -4.70
C VAL A 12 5.00 20.49 -5.07
N ALA A 13 4.20 19.46 -4.86
CA ALA A 13 2.78 19.45 -5.10
C ALA A 13 2.04 18.55 -4.10
N ARG A 14 0.70 18.55 -4.13
CA ARG A 14 -0.11 17.69 -3.29
C ARG A 14 -0.01 16.24 -3.74
N SER A 15 0.26 15.34 -2.79
CA SER A 15 0.28 13.89 -2.96
C SER A 15 -0.79 13.23 -2.06
N LYS A 16 -0.94 11.92 -2.15
CA LYS A 16 -1.85 11.12 -1.30
C LYS A 16 -1.50 11.18 0.19
N THR A 17 -0.25 11.45 0.51
CA THR A 17 0.27 11.47 1.89
C THR A 17 0.58 12.87 2.40
N GLY A 18 0.09 13.90 1.71
CA GLY A 18 0.33 15.31 2.03
C GLY A 18 1.04 16.01 0.87
N LEU A 19 2.26 16.51 1.08
CA LEU A 19 3.10 17.05 0.01
C LEU A 19 3.99 15.96 -0.56
N GLY A 20 4.29 16.07 -1.87
CA GLY A 20 5.20 15.20 -2.59
C GLY A 20 6.10 15.99 -3.54
N LEU A 21 7.15 15.39 -4.04
CA LEU A 21 8.03 15.93 -5.06
C LEU A 21 7.73 15.29 -6.40
N PHE A 22 7.45 16.11 -7.43
CA PHE A 22 7.03 15.66 -8.75
C PHE A 22 8.00 16.13 -9.82
N ALA A 23 8.31 15.29 -10.79
CA ALA A 23 9.12 15.67 -11.93
C ALA A 23 8.40 16.72 -12.79
N THR A 24 9.14 17.72 -13.29
CA THR A 24 8.64 18.76 -14.22
C THR A 24 9.14 18.54 -15.65
N MET A 25 10.18 17.73 -15.80
CA MET A 25 10.77 17.31 -17.07
C MET A 25 11.26 15.87 -16.96
N PRO A 26 11.54 15.17 -18.07
CA PRO A 26 12.06 13.80 -18.03
C PRO A 26 13.39 13.74 -17.26
N ILE A 27 13.49 12.77 -16.33
CA ILE A 27 14.69 12.52 -15.54
C ILE A 27 15.20 11.12 -15.90
N LYS A 28 16.40 11.04 -16.48
CA LYS A 28 17.00 9.77 -16.87
C LYS A 28 17.48 8.98 -15.65
N LYS A 29 17.40 7.65 -15.73
CA LYS A 29 18.02 6.74 -14.76
C LYS A 29 19.49 7.13 -14.52
N GLY A 30 19.92 7.11 -13.25
CA GLY A 30 21.28 7.49 -12.83
C GLY A 30 21.45 8.97 -12.49
N THR A 31 20.49 9.84 -12.87
CA THR A 31 20.56 11.28 -12.59
C THR A 31 20.44 11.55 -11.09
N ARG A 32 21.34 12.36 -10.53
CA ARG A 32 21.17 12.95 -9.19
C ARG A 32 20.15 14.07 -9.27
N ILE A 33 19.00 13.88 -8.60
CA ILE A 33 17.85 14.78 -8.68
C ILE A 33 18.03 15.96 -7.72
N ILE A 34 18.31 15.65 -6.45
CA ILE A 34 18.38 16.64 -5.38
C ILE A 34 19.26 16.13 -4.24
N ARG A 35 19.87 17.04 -3.48
CA ARG A 35 20.56 16.73 -2.24
C ARG A 35 19.59 16.78 -1.07
N TYR A 36 19.64 15.77 -0.18
CA TYR A 36 19.04 15.82 1.14
C TYR A 36 20.02 16.49 2.10
N PHE A 37 19.61 17.51 2.82
CA PHE A 37 20.53 18.27 3.66
C PHE A 37 19.84 18.87 4.89
N GLY A 38 20.65 19.22 5.87
CA GLY A 38 20.28 19.84 7.12
C GLY A 38 21.46 19.89 8.07
N PRO A 39 21.27 20.27 9.33
CA PRO A 39 22.27 20.11 10.39
C PRO A 39 22.78 18.68 10.46
N ILE A 40 24.07 18.51 10.69
CA ILE A 40 24.68 17.21 10.94
C ILE A 40 24.75 16.99 12.43
N LEU A 41 24.13 15.93 12.91
CA LEU A 41 24.10 15.53 14.31
C LEU A 41 25.17 14.48 14.57
N ASP A 42 25.89 14.59 15.67
CA ASP A 42 26.82 13.56 16.18
C ASP A 42 26.09 12.73 17.25
N CYS A 43 25.70 11.50 16.93
CA CYS A 43 24.97 10.62 17.86
C CYS A 43 25.80 10.17 19.09
N ARG A 44 27.07 10.60 19.22
CA ARG A 44 27.83 10.46 20.46
C ARG A 44 27.54 11.54 21.48
N ILE A 45 26.87 12.61 21.07
CA ILE A 45 26.47 13.71 21.94
C ILE A 45 25.03 13.48 22.36
N PRO A 46 24.74 13.17 23.64
CA PRO A 46 23.40 12.80 24.10
C PRO A 46 22.32 13.81 23.68
N ALA A 47 22.56 15.10 23.84
CA ALA A 47 21.62 16.14 23.44
C ALA A 47 21.32 16.20 21.93
N GLN A 48 22.15 15.60 21.07
CA GLN A 48 21.92 15.49 19.64
C GLN A 48 21.30 14.15 19.26
N ASP A 49 21.62 13.10 20.01
CA ASP A 49 21.02 11.79 19.83
C ASP A 49 19.56 11.74 20.27
N ASP A 50 19.20 12.53 21.29
CA ASP A 50 17.83 12.67 21.79
C ASP A 50 16.89 13.44 20.83
N ILE A 51 17.41 14.01 19.73
CA ILE A 51 16.58 14.71 18.75
C ILE A 51 15.75 13.70 17.98
N GLU A 52 14.44 13.73 18.18
CA GLU A 52 13.50 12.90 17.44
C GLU A 52 12.64 13.70 16.47
N ASN A 53 12.69 13.36 15.21
CA ASN A 53 11.75 13.81 14.19
C ASN A 53 11.73 12.87 12.99
N LYS A 54 10.67 12.94 12.19
CA LYS A 54 10.48 12.08 11.00
C LYS A 54 11.34 12.44 9.78
N TYR A 55 12.24 13.39 9.90
CA TYR A 55 13.12 13.85 8.83
C TYR A 55 14.59 13.55 9.12
N LEU A 56 14.86 12.77 10.15
CA LEU A 56 16.21 12.29 10.43
C LEU A 56 16.63 11.30 9.35
N PHE A 57 17.86 11.46 8.86
CA PHE A 57 18.47 10.59 7.89
C PHE A 57 19.83 10.12 8.41
N GLU A 58 19.89 8.86 8.81
CA GLU A 58 21.13 8.25 9.29
C GLU A 58 22.13 8.09 8.14
N LEU A 59 23.36 8.57 8.34
CA LEU A 59 24.47 8.37 7.41
C LEU A 59 25.29 7.13 7.77
N ASN A 60 25.48 6.94 9.05
CA ASN A 60 26.14 5.79 9.69
C ASN A 60 25.86 5.85 11.20
N GLY A 61 26.33 4.88 11.98
CA GLY A 61 26.10 4.82 13.43
C GLY A 61 26.65 6.00 14.26
N ARG A 62 27.23 7.02 13.62
CA ARG A 62 27.69 8.25 14.29
C ARG A 62 26.97 9.51 13.80
N TRP A 63 26.71 9.61 12.53
CA TRP A 63 26.25 10.86 11.90
C TRP A 63 24.84 10.71 11.35
N THR A 64 24.00 11.68 11.69
CA THR A 64 22.62 11.80 11.19
C THR A 64 22.40 13.20 10.62
N ILE A 65 21.67 13.33 9.52
CA ILE A 65 21.22 14.61 8.98
C ILE A 65 19.83 14.90 9.53
N ASP A 66 19.65 16.05 10.17
CA ASP A 66 18.31 16.56 10.47
C ASP A 66 17.76 17.34 9.27
N GLY A 67 16.97 16.65 8.46
CA GLY A 67 16.34 17.22 7.27
C GLY A 67 15.10 18.06 7.55
N SER A 68 14.79 18.41 8.80
CA SER A 68 13.58 19.15 9.18
C SER A 68 13.55 20.60 8.67
N VAL A 69 14.68 21.13 8.23
CA VAL A 69 14.77 22.52 7.73
C VAL A 69 13.93 22.71 6.47
N ARG A 70 13.11 23.77 6.42
CA ARG A 70 12.18 24.03 5.29
C ARG A 70 12.89 24.20 3.93
N LYS A 71 14.12 24.67 3.91
CA LYS A 71 14.94 24.80 2.69
C LYS A 71 15.31 23.43 2.06
N ASN A 72 15.29 22.35 2.83
CA ASN A 72 15.50 20.99 2.35
C ASN A 72 14.24 20.48 1.63
N VAL A 73 14.08 20.81 0.38
CA VAL A 73 12.92 20.40 -0.43
C VAL A 73 12.85 18.87 -0.60
N ALA A 74 14.00 18.17 -0.51
CA ALA A 74 14.05 16.70 -0.57
C ALA A 74 13.24 16.01 0.56
N ARG A 75 12.95 16.71 1.66
CA ARG A 75 12.09 16.21 2.75
C ARG A 75 10.66 15.87 2.34
N TYR A 76 10.21 16.38 1.19
CA TYR A 76 8.88 16.12 0.65
C TYR A 76 8.83 14.90 -0.27
N ILE A 77 9.95 14.22 -0.51
CA ILE A 77 9.96 12.98 -1.28
C ILE A 77 9.36 11.87 -0.42
N ASN A 78 8.27 11.27 -0.89
CA ASN A 78 7.54 10.24 -0.16
C ASN A 78 8.16 8.86 -0.31
N HIS A 79 7.81 7.94 0.62
CA HIS A 79 8.20 6.54 0.57
C HIS A 79 7.44 5.78 -0.51
N SER A 80 8.13 4.85 -1.16
CA SER A 80 7.52 3.79 -1.97
C SER A 80 8.22 2.45 -1.77
N CYS A 81 7.43 1.36 -1.64
CA CYS A 81 7.95 -0.01 -1.66
C CYS A 81 8.36 -0.48 -3.07
N ARG A 82 8.07 0.29 -4.12
CA ARG A 82 8.56 0.14 -5.50
C ARG A 82 9.01 1.49 -6.03
N PRO A 83 10.12 2.00 -5.54
CA PRO A 83 10.55 3.36 -5.80
C PRO A 83 11.04 3.56 -7.25
N ASN A 84 11.11 4.83 -7.66
CA ASN A 84 11.76 5.27 -8.89
C ASN A 84 13.08 6.01 -8.64
N ALA A 85 13.40 6.29 -7.37
CA ALA A 85 14.66 6.85 -6.93
C ALA A 85 15.20 6.08 -5.70
N GLU A 86 16.45 6.34 -5.35
CA GLU A 86 17.12 5.80 -4.17
C GLU A 86 17.95 6.89 -3.48
N SER A 87 18.36 6.65 -2.26
CA SER A 87 19.29 7.49 -1.53
C SER A 87 20.73 7.05 -1.82
N ASP A 88 21.53 7.92 -2.48
CA ASP A 88 22.97 7.77 -2.67
C ASP A 88 23.69 8.39 -1.46
N VAL A 89 23.97 7.56 -0.45
CA VAL A 89 24.57 7.97 0.82
C VAL A 89 26.09 7.98 0.70
N ARG A 90 26.71 9.10 1.10
CA ARG A 90 28.16 9.30 1.12
C ARG A 90 28.64 9.64 2.52
N PRO A 91 28.85 8.65 3.37
CA PRO A 91 29.13 8.87 4.80
C PRO A 91 30.41 9.69 5.04
N ARG A 92 31.46 9.45 4.25
CA ARG A 92 32.74 10.21 4.35
C ARG A 92 32.57 11.70 4.07
N GLU A 93 31.70 12.04 3.11
CA GLU A 93 31.39 13.42 2.72
C GLU A 93 30.25 14.03 3.58
N ARG A 94 29.59 13.23 4.39
CA ARG A 94 28.36 13.57 5.14
C ARG A 94 27.29 14.16 4.21
N LYS A 95 27.09 13.52 3.05
CA LYS A 95 26.13 13.94 2.04
C LYS A 95 25.20 12.81 1.65
N VAL A 96 23.98 13.18 1.31
CA VAL A 96 22.98 12.28 0.72
C VAL A 96 22.42 12.95 -0.53
N PHE A 97 22.35 12.20 -1.61
CA PHE A 97 21.68 12.62 -2.84
C PHE A 97 20.54 11.65 -3.15
N ILE A 98 19.46 12.16 -3.65
CA ILE A 98 18.41 11.32 -4.22
C ILE A 98 18.71 11.15 -5.70
N ARG A 99 18.84 9.89 -6.15
CA ARG A 99 19.22 9.50 -7.50
C ARG A 99 18.11 8.67 -8.14
N ALA A 100 17.80 8.93 -9.40
CA ALA A 100 16.84 8.14 -10.16
C ALA A 100 17.39 6.73 -10.45
N ILE A 101 16.59 5.69 -10.16
CA ILE A 101 16.89 4.28 -10.50
C ILE A 101 16.08 3.80 -11.70
N LYS A 102 15.15 4.62 -12.17
CA LYS A 102 14.34 4.43 -13.38
C LYS A 102 14.27 5.75 -14.12
N ASN A 103 13.85 5.73 -15.38
CA ASN A 103 13.40 6.95 -16.04
C ASN A 103 12.12 7.43 -15.35
N ILE A 104 12.02 8.73 -15.11
CA ILE A 104 10.90 9.38 -14.44
C ILE A 104 10.33 10.41 -15.41
N GLU A 105 9.04 10.28 -15.72
CA GLU A 105 8.39 11.16 -16.67
C GLU A 105 7.84 12.43 -16.00
N PRO A 106 7.62 13.52 -16.75
CA PRO A 106 6.99 14.71 -16.21
C PRO A 106 5.62 14.38 -15.60
N GLY A 107 5.39 14.86 -14.38
CA GLY A 107 4.18 14.56 -13.61
C GLY A 107 4.29 13.37 -12.68
N ASP A 108 5.28 12.51 -12.83
CA ASP A 108 5.52 11.40 -11.91
C ASP A 108 5.98 11.90 -10.54
N GLU A 109 5.47 11.28 -9.49
CA GLU A 109 5.94 11.50 -8.13
C GLU A 109 7.29 10.80 -7.92
N ILE A 110 8.30 11.57 -7.52
CA ILE A 110 9.62 11.05 -7.14
C ILE A 110 9.49 10.43 -5.75
N ASN A 111 9.92 9.18 -5.61
CA ASN A 111 9.83 8.46 -4.34
C ASN A 111 11.01 7.51 -4.15
N TYR A 112 11.37 7.25 -2.89
CA TYR A 112 12.42 6.29 -2.55
C TYR A 112 12.02 5.41 -1.37
N ASP A 113 12.77 4.34 -1.13
CA ASP A 113 12.57 3.48 0.04
C ASP A 113 13.26 4.11 1.25
N TYR A 114 12.50 4.38 2.32
CA TYR A 114 13.01 4.98 3.56
C TYR A 114 13.84 4.02 4.40
N GLY A 115 13.91 2.74 3.99
CA GLY A 115 14.58 1.68 4.73
C GLY A 115 13.67 0.96 5.73
N THR A 116 14.20 -0.19 6.19
CA THR A 116 13.42 -1.14 7.00
C THR A 116 13.03 -0.58 8.37
N ASP A 117 13.94 0.16 9.02
CA ASP A 117 13.72 0.62 10.38
C ASP A 117 12.71 1.77 10.43
N TYR A 118 12.83 2.73 9.52
CA TYR A 118 11.81 3.76 9.35
C TYR A 118 10.45 3.15 8.98
N PHE A 119 10.45 2.16 8.10
CA PHE A 119 9.21 1.48 7.70
C PHE A 119 8.53 0.79 8.89
N LYS A 120 9.31 0.07 9.73
CA LYS A 120 8.78 -0.60 10.93
C LYS A 120 8.25 0.40 11.96
N ALA A 121 9.02 1.45 12.22
CA ALA A 121 8.68 2.44 13.25
C ALA A 121 7.47 3.30 12.87
N TYR A 122 7.43 3.82 11.63
CA TYR A 122 6.47 4.86 11.26
C TYR A 122 5.41 4.44 10.24
N LEU A 123 5.75 3.56 9.29
CA LEU A 123 4.84 3.25 8.18
C LEU A 123 4.02 1.99 8.40
N LYS A 124 4.59 0.96 9.03
CA LYS A 124 3.91 -0.31 9.30
C LYS A 124 2.70 -0.12 10.22
N PRO A 125 2.77 0.62 11.34
CA PRO A 125 1.64 0.80 12.25
C PRO A 125 0.42 1.45 11.60
N ILE A 126 0.64 2.44 10.72
CA ILE A 126 -0.44 3.19 10.04
C ILE A 126 -0.83 2.59 8.69
N GLY A 127 -0.07 1.60 8.21
CA GLY A 127 -0.23 1.01 6.88
C GLY A 127 0.35 1.88 5.76
N CYS A 128 1.36 1.37 5.05
CA CYS A 128 1.97 2.08 3.93
C CYS A 128 0.95 2.45 2.86
N LYS A 129 0.91 3.73 2.46
CA LYS A 129 -0.05 4.28 1.47
C LYS A 129 0.53 4.37 0.05
N CYS A 130 1.72 3.82 -0.20
CA CYS A 130 2.30 3.83 -1.55
C CYS A 130 1.42 3.04 -2.54
N PRO A 131 1.45 3.36 -3.85
CA PRO A 131 0.62 2.71 -4.87
C PRO A 131 0.74 1.18 -4.88
N SER A 132 1.96 0.66 -4.69
CA SER A 132 2.21 -0.79 -4.63
C SER A 132 1.46 -1.48 -3.48
N CYS A 133 1.55 -0.93 -2.27
CA CYS A 133 0.85 -1.47 -1.11
C CYS A 133 -0.67 -1.30 -1.22
N GLU A 134 -1.14 -0.20 -1.80
CA GLU A 134 -2.56 0.03 -2.06
C GLU A 134 -3.13 -1.01 -3.03
N ASN A 135 -2.44 -1.26 -4.14
CA ASN A 135 -2.85 -2.27 -5.12
C ASN A 135 -2.84 -3.68 -4.51
N LYS A 136 -1.83 -4.01 -3.69
CA LYS A 136 -1.81 -5.28 -2.95
C LYS A 136 -3.03 -5.44 -2.05
N ARG A 137 -3.38 -4.40 -1.28
CA ARG A 137 -4.59 -4.42 -0.43
C ARG A 137 -5.88 -4.52 -1.22
N LYS A 138 -5.99 -3.80 -2.37
CA LYS A 138 -7.16 -3.91 -3.26
C LYS A 138 -7.32 -5.33 -3.77
N LYS A 139 -6.24 -5.95 -4.23
CA LYS A 139 -6.23 -7.34 -4.72
C LYS A 139 -6.67 -8.32 -3.61
N GLN A 140 -6.08 -8.23 -2.43
CA GLN A 140 -6.44 -9.07 -1.29
C GLN A 140 -7.92 -8.93 -0.89
N ARG A 141 -8.46 -7.69 -0.88
CA ARG A 141 -9.88 -7.46 -0.59
C ARG A 141 -10.79 -8.06 -1.66
N ALA A 142 -10.42 -7.97 -2.93
CA ALA A 142 -11.17 -8.56 -4.03
C ALA A 142 -11.17 -10.10 -3.94
N GLU A 143 -10.03 -10.70 -3.67
CA GLU A 143 -9.89 -12.15 -3.48
C GLU A 143 -10.72 -12.65 -2.28
N ALA A 144 -10.64 -11.96 -1.15
CA ALA A 144 -11.42 -12.31 0.04
C ALA A 144 -12.93 -12.15 -0.20
N ARG A 145 -13.37 -11.14 -0.96
CA ARG A 145 -14.78 -10.96 -1.35
C ARG A 145 -15.24 -12.07 -2.27
N ALA A 146 -14.45 -12.45 -3.25
CA ALA A 146 -14.75 -13.55 -4.17
C ALA A 146 -14.86 -14.89 -3.43
N GLU A 147 -13.98 -15.16 -2.48
CA GLU A 147 -14.03 -16.39 -1.66
C GLU A 147 -15.25 -16.45 -0.78
N ARG A 148 -15.60 -15.34 -0.09
CA ARG A 148 -16.83 -15.23 0.69
C ARG A 148 -18.08 -15.47 -0.18
N ALA A 149 -18.10 -14.93 -1.40
CA ALA A 149 -19.21 -15.16 -2.32
C ALA A 149 -19.34 -16.64 -2.74
N LYS A 150 -18.22 -17.32 -3.01
CA LYS A 150 -18.20 -18.76 -3.32
C LYS A 150 -18.72 -19.61 -2.15
N VAL A 151 -18.26 -19.30 -0.93
CA VAL A 151 -18.70 -20.00 0.28
C VAL A 151 -20.22 -19.82 0.48
N LYS A 152 -20.72 -18.57 0.33
CA LYS A 152 -22.14 -18.27 0.43
C LYS A 152 -22.96 -19.02 -0.63
N ALA A 153 -22.56 -18.98 -1.89
CA ALA A 153 -23.24 -19.69 -2.98
C ALA A 153 -23.25 -21.22 -2.76
N ARG A 154 -22.15 -21.78 -2.23
CA ARG A 154 -22.09 -23.22 -1.88
C ARG A 154 -23.05 -23.56 -0.73
N ALA A 155 -23.14 -22.72 0.28
CA ALA A 155 -24.07 -22.91 1.39
C ALA A 155 -25.53 -22.84 0.92
N GLU A 156 -25.88 -21.86 0.09
CA GLU A 156 -27.22 -21.71 -0.49
C GLU A 156 -27.60 -22.91 -1.35
N ARG A 157 -26.71 -23.41 -2.21
CA ARG A 157 -26.92 -24.65 -3.00
C ARG A 157 -27.15 -25.88 -2.11
N LYS A 158 -26.40 -25.97 -0.99
CA LYS A 158 -26.56 -27.07 -0.04
C LYS A 158 -27.91 -27.00 0.67
N ALA A 159 -28.33 -25.81 1.09
CA ALA A 159 -29.66 -25.59 1.72
C ALA A 159 -30.80 -25.88 0.75
N GLN A 160 -30.74 -25.44 -0.50
CA GLN A 160 -31.74 -25.74 -1.53
C GLN A 160 -31.86 -27.24 -1.80
N LYS A 161 -30.71 -27.95 -1.89
CA LYS A 161 -30.74 -29.43 -2.06
C LYS A 161 -31.33 -30.16 -0.84
N ALA A 162 -31.09 -29.66 0.36
CA ALA A 162 -31.69 -30.23 1.58
C ALA A 162 -33.21 -30.00 1.63
N GLY A 163 -33.66 -28.78 1.30
CA GLY A 163 -35.07 -28.43 1.20
C GLY A 163 -35.82 -29.23 0.14
N ALA A 164 -35.21 -29.45 -1.04
CA ALA A 164 -35.81 -30.29 -2.10
C ALA A 164 -35.94 -31.75 -1.68
N LYS A 165 -35.00 -32.31 -0.92
CA LYS A 165 -35.09 -33.67 -0.39
C LYS A 165 -36.21 -33.82 0.62
N THR A 166 -36.46 -32.85 1.49
CA THR A 166 -37.52 -32.86 2.48
C THR A 166 -38.93 -32.73 1.85
N THR A 167 -39.08 -31.90 0.83
CA THR A 167 -40.32 -31.75 0.06
C THR A 167 -40.63 -33.01 -0.77
N ALA A 168 -39.63 -33.63 -1.40
CA ALA A 168 -39.83 -34.91 -2.11
C ALA A 168 -40.21 -36.07 -1.18
N ALA A 169 -39.61 -36.14 0.00
CA ALA A 169 -39.94 -37.13 1.02
C ALA A 169 -41.39 -36.95 1.57
N LYS A 170 -41.83 -35.69 1.75
CA LYS A 170 -43.17 -35.34 2.19
C LYS A 170 -44.23 -35.72 1.14
N LYS A 171 -43.93 -35.49 -0.16
CA LYS A 171 -44.80 -35.85 -1.30
C LYS A 171 -44.96 -37.36 -1.45
N LYS A 172 -43.88 -38.15 -1.22
CA LYS A 172 -43.88 -39.60 -1.26
C LYS A 172 -44.72 -40.21 -0.11
N LYS A 173 -44.73 -39.59 1.08
CA LYS A 173 -45.56 -40.00 2.23
C LYS A 173 -47.05 -39.68 2.06
N LEU A 174 -47.43 -38.62 1.34
CA LEU A 174 -48.82 -38.30 1.04
C LEU A 174 -49.41 -39.26 0.00
N ASN A 175 -48.69 -39.61 -1.08
CA ASN A 175 -49.17 -40.51 -2.13
C ASN A 175 -49.23 -41.98 -1.67
N GLY A 176 -48.49 -42.37 -0.62
CA GLY A 176 -48.53 -43.74 -0.06
C GLY A 176 -49.72 -44.03 0.86
N LYS A 177 -50.50 -43.01 1.27
CA LYS A 177 -51.69 -43.21 2.15
C LYS A 177 -53.01 -43.36 1.41
N HIS A 178 -53.04 -43.29 0.08
CA HIS A 178 -54.28 -43.33 -0.71
C HIS A 178 -54.61 -44.69 -1.34
N PHE A 179 -53.89 -45.78 -1.00
CA PHE A 179 -54.11 -47.09 -1.57
C PHE A 179 -54.22 -48.17 -0.51
N SER A 180 -55.27 -48.10 0.38
CA SER A 180 -55.75 -49.23 1.17
C SER A 180 -57.23 -49.05 1.49
N GLY A 181 -58.07 -48.98 0.47
CA GLY A 181 -59.52 -49.18 0.58
C GLY A 181 -59.83 -50.65 0.21
N LYS A 182 -60.04 -51.51 1.22
CA LYS A 182 -60.56 -52.87 1.04
C LYS A 182 -61.96 -52.82 0.47
N VAL A 183 -62.17 -53.34 -0.72
CA VAL A 183 -63.49 -53.66 -1.27
C VAL A 183 -63.92 -54.97 -0.62
N GLY A 184 -64.88 -54.89 0.30
CA GLY A 184 -65.54 -56.05 0.86
C GLY A 184 -66.55 -56.59 -0.16
N ARG A 185 -66.41 -57.87 -0.54
CA ARG A 185 -67.31 -58.59 -1.39
C ARG A 185 -68.39 -59.33 -0.51
N ALA A 186 -69.64 -58.87 -0.61
CA ALA A 186 -70.79 -59.61 0.00
C ALA A 186 -71.09 -60.84 -0.85
N LYS A 187 -71.31 -62.00 -0.20
CA LYS A 187 -71.97 -63.20 -0.75
C LYS A 187 -73.33 -63.27 -0.19
N VAL A 188 -74.31 -63.50 -1.07
CA VAL A 188 -75.53 -64.20 -0.82
C VAL A 188 -75.41 -65.59 -1.39
#